data_78c7427f31cb37c22020de21944e4888
#
_entry.id   78c7427f31cb37c22020de21944e4888
#
_cell.length_a   1.000
_cell.length_b   1.000
_cell.length_c   1.000
_cell.angle_alpha   90.00
_cell.angle_beta   90.00
_cell.angle_gamma   90.00
#
_symmetry.space_group_name_H-M   'P 1'
#
loop_
_entity.id
_entity.type
_entity.pdbx_description
1 polymer ?
#
loop_
_entity_poly.entity_id
_entity_poly.type
_entity_poly.pdbx_seq_one_letter_code
_entity_poly.pdbx_strand_id
1 'polypeptide(L)'
;MLTNIKRFIKWNLFRFGYQIGKIPVGCQNKYKWLRELNISSVVDIGANTGQFATEIKEWLPEVKIYSFEPIGDVYKQLLSNTSAFRNITAYNMALGAQNGTLDMQRNEFTAASSLLSLTDSAKETYAFACKTVSEQIQIRTLEQG
;
A
#
# COMPACT_ATOMS: atom_id res chain seq x y z
N MET A 1 32.64 21.39 -8.20
CA MET A 1 32.54 20.19 -9.02
C MET A 1 31.52 19.15 -8.46
N LEU A 2 31.52 18.84 -7.18
CA LEU A 2 30.56 17.89 -6.54
C LEU A 2 29.07 18.29 -6.63
N THR A 3 28.75 19.57 -6.66
CA THR A 3 27.38 20.10 -6.73
C THR A 3 26.68 19.80 -8.05
N ASN A 4 27.40 19.80 -9.15
CA ASN A 4 26.87 19.54 -10.48
C ASN A 4 26.58 18.05 -10.70
N ILE A 5 27.40 17.17 -10.12
CA ILE A 5 27.19 15.71 -10.18
C ILE A 5 25.92 15.33 -9.41
N LYS A 6 25.71 15.90 -8.22
CA LYS A 6 24.49 15.66 -7.42
C LYS A 6 23.22 16.14 -8.15
N ARG A 7 23.27 17.28 -8.84
CA ARG A 7 22.16 17.78 -9.66
C ARG A 7 21.86 16.87 -10.84
N PHE A 8 22.89 16.39 -11.53
CA PHE A 8 22.76 15.49 -12.68
C PHE A 8 22.15 14.14 -12.25
N ILE A 9 22.61 13.56 -11.12
CA ILE A 9 22.06 12.32 -10.59
C ILE A 9 20.59 12.51 -10.19
N LYS A 10 20.26 13.60 -9.47
CA LYS A 10 18.87 13.92 -9.10
C LYS A 10 17.97 14.07 -10.32
N TRP A 11 18.43 14.76 -11.35
CA TRP A 11 17.66 14.99 -12.57
C TRP A 11 17.37 13.68 -13.32
N ASN A 12 18.38 12.81 -13.48
CA ASN A 12 18.19 11.52 -14.11
C ASN A 12 17.23 10.61 -13.31
N LEU A 13 17.37 10.54 -12.00
CA LEU A 13 16.49 9.74 -11.16
C LEU A 13 15.05 10.27 -11.16
N PHE A 14 14.86 11.59 -11.13
CA PHE A 14 13.54 12.21 -11.28
C PHE A 14 12.86 11.81 -12.60
N ARG A 15 13.62 11.70 -13.69
CA ARG A 15 13.12 11.27 -15.01
C ARG A 15 12.63 9.81 -15.02
N PHE A 16 13.14 8.96 -14.10
CA PHE A 16 12.69 7.58 -13.87
C PHE A 16 11.69 7.45 -12.72
N GLY A 17 11.11 8.57 -12.22
CA GLY A 17 10.13 8.56 -11.15
C GLY A 17 10.71 8.49 -9.73
N TYR A 18 12.04 8.57 -9.57
CA TYR A 18 12.69 8.57 -8.25
C TYR A 18 12.99 9.98 -7.77
N GLN A 19 12.60 10.30 -6.54
CA GLN A 19 12.91 11.57 -5.90
C GLN A 19 13.95 11.37 -4.79
N ILE A 20 15.16 11.92 -4.97
CA ILE A 20 16.16 11.97 -3.91
C ILE A 20 16.06 13.31 -3.19
N GLY A 21 15.68 13.27 -1.92
CA GLY A 21 15.63 14.39 -0.99
C GLY A 21 16.35 14.07 0.32
N LYS A 22 16.60 15.09 1.14
CA LYS A 22 16.88 14.84 2.55
C LYS A 22 15.58 14.36 3.19
N ILE A 23 15.60 13.20 3.84
CA ILE A 23 14.47 12.76 4.66
C ILE A 23 14.31 13.81 5.77
N PRO A 24 13.14 14.45 5.90
CA PRO A 24 12.90 15.37 7.01
C PRO A 24 13.19 14.68 8.33
N VAL A 25 13.85 15.37 9.24
CA VAL A 25 14.28 14.81 10.56
C VAL A 25 13.11 14.18 11.31
N GLY A 26 11.88 14.68 11.12
CA GLY A 26 10.65 14.10 11.67
C GLY A 26 10.25 12.74 11.07
N CYS A 27 10.62 12.45 9.81
CA CYS A 27 10.30 11.18 9.17
C CYS A 27 11.26 10.04 9.57
N GLN A 28 12.46 10.36 10.03
CA GLN A 28 13.45 9.37 10.49
C GLN A 28 13.02 8.63 11.77
N ASN A 29 12.04 9.17 12.50
CA ASN A 29 11.54 8.61 13.76
C ASN A 29 10.04 8.27 13.73
N LYS A 30 9.43 8.22 12.54
CA LYS A 30 7.99 8.03 12.37
C LYS A 30 7.43 6.85 13.17
N TYR A 31 8.16 5.74 13.22
CA TYR A 31 7.74 4.51 13.90
C TYR A 31 8.60 4.14 15.10
N LYS A 32 9.49 5.04 15.59
CA LYS A 32 10.36 4.74 16.73
C LYS A 32 9.57 4.30 17.97
N TRP A 33 8.44 4.93 18.22
CA TRP A 33 7.55 4.65 19.34
C TRP A 33 6.95 3.23 19.31
N LEU A 34 6.83 2.61 18.11
CA LEU A 34 6.32 1.24 17.99
C LEU A 34 7.22 0.22 18.67
N ARG A 35 8.53 0.48 18.74
CA ARG A 35 9.49 -0.40 19.41
C ARG A 35 9.27 -0.49 20.93
N GLU A 36 8.67 0.53 21.51
CA GLU A 36 8.38 0.61 22.94
C GLU A 36 7.09 -0.15 23.32
N LEU A 37 6.27 -0.50 22.34
CA LEU A 37 4.96 -1.13 22.55
C LEU A 37 4.98 -2.66 22.55
N ASN A 38 6.14 -3.32 22.38
CA ASN A 38 6.27 -4.79 22.31
C ASN A 38 5.28 -5.44 21.32
N ILE A 39 5.10 -4.83 20.14
CA ILE A 39 4.18 -5.31 19.12
C ILE A 39 4.71 -6.64 18.56
N SER A 40 3.89 -7.69 18.62
CA SER A 40 4.21 -9.02 18.05
C SER A 40 3.60 -9.23 16.67
N SER A 41 2.50 -8.55 16.36
CA SER A 41 1.76 -8.71 15.10
C SER A 41 1.19 -7.37 14.61
N VAL A 42 1.12 -7.22 13.30
CA VAL A 42 0.51 -6.06 12.62
C VAL A 42 -0.48 -6.58 11.59
N VAL A 43 -1.65 -5.96 11.53
CA VAL A 43 -2.66 -6.17 10.49
C VAL A 43 -2.64 -4.96 9.56
N ASP A 44 -2.34 -5.19 8.29
CA ASP A 44 -2.22 -4.17 7.24
C ASP A 44 -3.40 -4.32 6.28
N ILE A 45 -4.39 -3.42 6.41
CA ILE A 45 -5.63 -3.48 5.64
C ILE A 45 -5.54 -2.50 4.45
N GLY A 46 -5.72 -3.02 3.23
CA GLY A 46 -5.47 -2.28 2.01
C GLY A 46 -3.98 -2.15 1.74
N ALA A 47 -3.27 -3.27 1.83
CA ALA A 47 -1.81 -3.33 1.79
C ALA A 47 -1.21 -2.84 0.47
N ASN A 48 -2.02 -2.68 -0.58
CA ASN A 48 -1.59 -2.27 -1.91
C ASN A 48 -0.39 -3.15 -2.35
N THR A 49 0.66 -2.56 -2.87
CA THR A 49 1.87 -3.28 -3.32
C THR A 49 2.88 -3.55 -2.18
N GLY A 50 2.50 -3.36 -0.89
CA GLY A 50 3.28 -3.73 0.28
C GLY A 50 4.22 -2.66 0.83
N GLN A 51 4.00 -1.39 0.49
CA GLN A 51 4.87 -0.29 0.95
C GLN A 51 4.90 -0.19 2.48
N PHE A 52 3.71 -0.23 3.12
CA PHE A 52 3.63 -0.16 4.57
C PHE A 52 4.28 -1.37 5.23
N ALA A 53 3.99 -2.58 4.75
CA ALA A 53 4.56 -3.81 5.29
C ALA A 53 6.09 -3.81 5.23
N THR A 54 6.69 -3.40 4.10
CA THR A 54 8.15 -3.30 3.96
C THR A 54 8.74 -2.22 4.85
N GLU A 55 8.10 -1.04 4.96
CA GLU A 55 8.54 0.05 5.83
C GLU A 55 8.53 -0.38 7.31
N ILE A 56 7.48 -1.08 7.78
CA ILE A 56 7.39 -1.58 9.15
C ILE A 56 8.49 -2.60 9.46
N LYS A 57 8.86 -3.45 8.50
CA LYS A 57 9.93 -4.44 8.67
C LYS A 57 11.29 -3.82 8.93
N GLU A 58 11.56 -2.61 8.45
CA GLU A 58 12.79 -1.88 8.76
C GLU A 58 12.88 -1.49 10.25
N TRP A 59 11.72 -1.24 10.88
CA TRP A 59 11.61 -0.80 12.27
C TRP A 59 11.39 -1.95 13.25
N LEU A 60 10.62 -2.96 12.83
CA LEU A 60 10.20 -4.12 13.62
C LEU A 60 10.52 -5.40 12.82
N PRO A 61 11.80 -5.82 12.72
CA PRO A 61 12.21 -6.93 11.86
C PRO A 61 11.56 -8.26 12.24
N GLU A 62 11.24 -8.47 13.52
CA GLU A 62 10.67 -9.74 14.02
C GLU A 62 9.13 -9.77 14.02
N VAL A 63 8.47 -8.63 13.77
CA VAL A 63 7.01 -8.57 13.81
C VAL A 63 6.38 -9.43 12.71
N LYS A 64 5.29 -10.12 13.01
CA LYS A 64 4.46 -10.81 12.03
C LYS A 64 3.52 -9.79 11.39
N ILE A 65 3.43 -9.76 10.06
CA ILE A 65 2.55 -8.85 9.33
C ILE A 65 1.57 -9.67 8.52
N TYR A 66 0.29 -9.36 8.67
CA TYR A 66 -0.81 -9.94 7.92
C TYR A 66 -1.38 -8.85 7.01
N SER A 67 -1.05 -8.90 5.73
CA SER A 67 -1.40 -7.90 4.73
C SER A 67 -2.59 -8.34 3.89
N PHE A 68 -3.63 -7.52 3.81
CA PHE A 68 -4.86 -7.80 3.10
C PHE A 68 -5.01 -6.85 1.92
N GLU A 69 -5.05 -7.40 0.70
CA GLU A 69 -5.23 -6.64 -0.54
C GLU A 69 -6.22 -7.36 -1.45
N PRO A 70 -7.43 -6.78 -1.67
CA PRO A 70 -8.48 -7.45 -2.42
C PRO A 70 -8.26 -7.50 -3.93
N ILE A 71 -7.54 -6.53 -4.52
CA ILE A 71 -7.36 -6.42 -5.96
C ILE A 71 -6.32 -7.42 -6.44
N GLY A 72 -6.69 -8.34 -7.32
CA GLY A 72 -5.89 -9.52 -7.63
C GLY A 72 -4.52 -9.24 -8.25
N ASP A 73 -4.37 -8.27 -9.15
CA ASP A 73 -3.07 -7.92 -9.74
C ASP A 73 -2.19 -7.08 -8.80
N VAL A 74 -2.79 -6.26 -7.94
CA VAL A 74 -2.09 -5.53 -6.87
C VAL A 74 -1.58 -6.52 -5.82
N TYR A 75 -2.39 -7.51 -5.44
CA TYR A 75 -1.99 -8.61 -4.57
C TYR A 75 -0.79 -9.40 -5.11
N LYS A 76 -0.74 -9.66 -6.43
CA LYS A 76 0.44 -10.32 -7.05
C LYS A 76 1.70 -9.48 -6.90
N GLN A 77 1.59 -8.16 -7.02
CA GLN A 77 2.69 -7.24 -6.78
C GLN A 77 3.10 -7.23 -5.29
N LEU A 78 2.13 -7.22 -4.37
CA LEU A 78 2.36 -7.36 -2.93
C LEU A 78 3.18 -8.62 -2.63
N LEU A 79 2.77 -9.78 -3.13
CA LEU A 79 3.50 -11.05 -2.97
C LEU A 79 4.95 -10.94 -3.48
N SER A 80 5.14 -10.38 -4.67
CA SER A 80 6.47 -10.19 -5.27
C SER A 80 7.36 -9.30 -4.40
N ASN A 81 6.84 -8.14 -3.97
CA ASN A 81 7.58 -7.15 -3.21
C ASN A 81 7.92 -7.61 -1.79
N THR A 82 7.11 -8.50 -1.22
CA THR A 82 7.29 -9.00 0.15
C THR A 82 7.93 -10.39 0.22
N SER A 83 8.26 -11.01 -0.91
CA SER A 83 8.77 -12.39 -1.02
C SER A 83 10.04 -12.67 -0.21
N ALA A 84 10.87 -11.65 0.04
CA ALA A 84 12.08 -11.76 0.85
C ALA A 84 11.81 -11.85 2.37
N PHE A 85 10.59 -11.54 2.83
CA PHE A 85 10.24 -11.47 4.24
C PHE A 85 9.39 -12.69 4.66
N ARG A 86 9.97 -13.61 5.43
CA ARG A 86 9.28 -14.85 5.87
C ARG A 86 8.13 -14.62 6.84
N ASN A 87 8.08 -13.48 7.49
CA ASN A 87 7.07 -13.12 8.50
C ASN A 87 6.06 -12.08 7.99
N ILE A 88 5.93 -11.94 6.67
CA ILE A 88 4.80 -11.26 6.03
C ILE A 88 3.93 -12.32 5.37
N THR A 89 2.65 -12.34 5.72
CA THR A 89 1.64 -13.20 5.11
C THR A 89 0.63 -12.31 4.39
N ALA A 90 0.45 -12.53 3.10
CA ALA A 90 -0.48 -11.73 2.30
C ALA A 90 -1.73 -12.54 1.95
N TYR A 91 -2.90 -11.87 1.94
CA TYR A 91 -4.21 -12.43 1.64
C TYR A 91 -4.90 -11.62 0.54
N ASN A 92 -5.43 -12.32 -0.49
CA ASN A 92 -6.20 -11.67 -1.55
C ASN A 92 -7.68 -11.57 -1.16
N MET A 93 -7.97 -10.70 -0.22
CA MET A 93 -9.33 -10.42 0.28
C MET A 93 -9.40 -9.06 0.96
N ALA A 94 -10.61 -8.52 1.06
CA ALA A 94 -10.91 -7.40 1.94
C ALA A 94 -11.37 -7.91 3.32
N LEU A 95 -11.19 -7.08 4.35
CA LEU A 95 -11.81 -7.30 5.65
C LEU A 95 -13.09 -6.49 5.77
N GLY A 96 -14.14 -7.11 6.31
CA GLY A 96 -15.45 -6.49 6.49
C GLY A 96 -16.24 -7.09 7.65
N ALA A 97 -17.43 -6.55 7.88
CA ALA A 97 -18.31 -6.99 8.97
C ALA A 97 -18.97 -8.36 8.72
N GLN A 98 -19.03 -8.80 7.46
CA GLN A 98 -19.65 -10.06 7.06
C GLN A 98 -18.85 -10.71 5.92
N ASN A 99 -18.87 -12.04 5.87
CA ASN A 99 -18.29 -12.78 4.76
C ASN A 99 -19.15 -12.64 3.50
N GLY A 100 -18.52 -12.50 2.34
CA GLY A 100 -19.23 -12.38 1.07
C GLY A 100 -18.33 -12.00 -0.08
N THR A 101 -18.96 -11.53 -1.14
CA THR A 101 -18.31 -10.92 -2.30
C THR A 101 -18.91 -9.54 -2.55
N LEU A 102 -18.14 -8.62 -3.08
CA LEU A 102 -18.58 -7.28 -3.42
C LEU A 102 -17.89 -6.83 -4.71
N ASP A 103 -18.62 -6.06 -5.52
CA ASP A 103 -18.06 -5.42 -6.70
C ASP A 103 -17.36 -4.11 -6.29
N MET A 104 -16.05 -4.10 -6.44
CA MET A 104 -15.20 -2.93 -6.15
C MET A 104 -14.96 -2.13 -7.42
N GLN A 105 -15.20 -0.83 -7.37
CA GLN A 105 -14.87 0.09 -8.46
C GLN A 105 -13.36 0.37 -8.46
N ARG A 106 -12.69 -0.16 -9.47
CA ARG A 106 -11.26 0.02 -9.64
C ARG A 106 -10.99 1.18 -10.59
N ASN A 107 -10.24 2.16 -10.15
CA ASN A 107 -9.68 3.20 -11.00
C ASN A 107 -8.34 2.74 -11.58
N GLU A 108 -7.94 3.25 -12.76
CA GLU A 108 -6.61 2.99 -13.35
C GLU A 108 -5.48 3.40 -12.39
N PHE A 109 -5.73 4.35 -11.49
CA PHE A 109 -4.86 4.67 -10.35
C PHE A 109 -5.26 3.83 -9.15
N THR A 110 -4.54 2.76 -8.86
CA THR A 110 -4.82 1.79 -7.78
C THR A 110 -5.02 2.41 -6.40
N ALA A 111 -4.34 3.53 -6.12
CA ALA A 111 -4.48 4.26 -4.85
C ALA A 111 -5.85 4.94 -4.65
N ALA A 112 -6.65 5.09 -5.71
CA ALA A 112 -7.98 5.70 -5.66
C ALA A 112 -9.12 4.69 -5.81
N SER A 113 -8.84 3.39 -5.73
CA SER A 113 -9.87 2.34 -5.77
C SER A 113 -10.73 2.38 -4.51
N SER A 114 -12.05 2.27 -4.64
CA SER A 114 -13.00 2.41 -3.54
C SER A 114 -14.16 1.43 -3.66
N LEU A 115 -14.73 1.05 -2.52
CA LEU A 115 -15.99 0.31 -2.41
C LEU A 115 -17.22 1.22 -2.63
N LEU A 116 -17.02 2.54 -2.53
CA LEU A 116 -18.07 3.53 -2.75
C LEU A 116 -17.96 4.09 -4.17
N SER A 117 -19.09 4.24 -4.83
CA SER A 117 -19.15 4.98 -6.09
C SER A 117 -18.80 6.45 -5.85
N LEU A 118 -18.08 7.05 -6.80
CA LEU A 118 -17.80 8.48 -6.75
C LEU A 118 -19.10 9.27 -6.77
N THR A 119 -19.20 10.31 -5.94
CA THR A 119 -20.29 11.28 -6.01
C THR A 119 -20.25 12.03 -7.34
N ASP A 120 -21.38 12.55 -7.78
CA ASP A 120 -21.47 13.24 -9.09
C ASP A 120 -20.52 14.46 -9.14
N SER A 121 -20.36 15.19 -8.03
CA SER A 121 -19.39 16.28 -7.92
C SER A 121 -17.93 15.82 -8.04
N ALA A 122 -17.61 14.62 -7.56
CA ALA A 122 -16.26 14.05 -7.71
C ALA A 122 -16.01 13.57 -9.14
N LYS A 123 -17.03 13.06 -9.84
CA LYS A 123 -16.94 12.67 -11.26
C LYS A 123 -16.64 13.86 -12.17
N GLU A 124 -17.23 15.03 -11.90
CA GLU A 124 -16.95 16.25 -12.66
C GLU A 124 -15.53 16.77 -12.45
N THR A 125 -15.01 16.68 -11.21
CA THR A 125 -13.67 17.16 -10.87
C THR A 125 -12.56 16.25 -11.42
N TYR A 126 -12.83 14.93 -11.52
CA TYR A 126 -11.87 13.91 -11.96
C TYR A 126 -12.29 13.23 -13.27
N ALA A 127 -12.80 14.00 -14.24
CA ALA A 127 -13.35 13.51 -15.50
C ALA A 127 -12.41 12.59 -16.31
N PHE A 128 -11.11 12.68 -16.15
CA PHE A 128 -10.16 11.76 -16.78
C PHE A 128 -9.79 10.52 -15.93
N ALA A 129 -10.31 10.41 -14.70
CA ALA A 129 -10.17 9.22 -13.85
C ALA A 129 -11.33 8.21 -14.07
N CYS A 130 -12.14 8.38 -15.11
CA CYS A 130 -13.45 7.72 -15.29
C CYS A 130 -13.39 6.36 -15.98
N LYS A 131 -12.24 5.75 -16.24
CA LYS A 131 -12.20 4.32 -16.57
C LYS A 131 -12.19 3.50 -15.29
N THR A 132 -13.39 3.30 -14.74
CA THR A 132 -13.60 2.35 -13.66
C THR A 132 -13.90 0.98 -14.23
N VAL A 133 -13.17 -0.02 -13.82
CA VAL A 133 -13.47 -1.42 -14.07
C VAL A 133 -14.01 -1.99 -12.76
N SER A 134 -15.18 -2.66 -12.84
CA SER A 134 -15.70 -3.40 -11.68
C SER A 134 -14.95 -4.70 -11.55
N GLU A 135 -14.37 -4.95 -10.37
CA GLU A 135 -13.71 -6.22 -10.02
C GLU A 135 -14.43 -6.82 -8.81
N GLN A 136 -14.83 -8.09 -8.92
CA GLN A 136 -15.44 -8.80 -7.81
C GLN A 136 -14.35 -9.22 -6.81
N ILE A 137 -14.47 -8.77 -5.56
CA ILE A 137 -13.54 -9.07 -4.48
C ILE A 137 -14.18 -9.95 -3.42
N GLN A 138 -13.36 -10.73 -2.72
CA GLN A 138 -13.80 -11.49 -1.54
C GLN A 138 -13.69 -10.64 -0.30
N ILE A 139 -14.70 -10.76 0.59
CA ILE A 139 -14.72 -10.14 1.91
C ILE A 139 -14.76 -11.24 2.97
N ARG A 140 -13.96 -11.08 4.02
CA ARG A 140 -13.93 -11.97 5.18
C ARG A 140 -13.96 -11.15 6.47
N THR A 141 -14.50 -11.75 7.53
CA THR A 141 -14.36 -11.22 8.88
C THR A 141 -13.00 -11.62 9.44
N LEU A 142 -12.45 -10.80 10.33
CA LEU A 142 -11.14 -11.06 10.95
C LEU A 142 -11.16 -12.32 11.85
N GLU A 143 -12.33 -12.73 12.37
CA GLU A 143 -12.49 -13.88 13.26
C GLU A 143 -12.33 -15.24 12.57
N GLN A 144 -12.31 -15.26 11.24
CA GLN A 144 -12.24 -16.49 10.42
C GLN A 144 -11.03 -16.50 9.46
N GLY A 145 -10.10 -15.57 9.66
CA GLY A 145 -8.87 -15.49 8.87
C GLY A 145 -7.74 -16.36 9.41
#